data_25ad786bc1f5194c1041f533cd3a0d16
#
_entry.id   25ad786bc1f5194c1041f533cd3a0d16
#
_cell.length_a   1.000
_cell.length_b   1.000
_cell.length_c   1.000
_cell.angle_alpha   90.00
_cell.angle_beta   90.00
_cell.angle_gamma   90.00
#
_symmetry.space_group_name_H-M   'P 1'
#
loop_
_entity.id
_entity.type
_entity.pdbx_description
1 polymer ?
#
loop_
_entity_poly.entity_id
_entity_poly.type
_entity_poly.pdbx_seq_one_letter_code
_entity_poly.pdbx_strand_id
1 'polypeptide(L)'
;MCSILEAVLLSTTRGHVAVLDSEGSRTAPLWIRYKEDPERPLTAILTLNTIAHTVGALGVGTQVEAIHEGQYAMAVASALLTIGVLLFSEILPKTLGTIYWKSLSIPSAYILNILIWLLIWVVIPIEIIRRLFPDSEQETVSREELVALADIGEAEGTIEEDEETVITNLFRLREILVSEVMTPSVVVTTVSVDWTVDDARSEIPIMTHGRLPLIGDSVDDIRGIVLRSEILRKAAADEHDVLMSDLMRPVTLCDRSESVDVALDMLLEKREQIMIIKDEFGSTQGLLTMEDIIETLLGVEIVDEEDLEGIEEGTTAEDLREFAKEKYGSTNDGLSENTDDEV
;
A
#
# COMPACT_ATOMS: atom_id res chain seq x y z
N MET A 1 10.75 -27.94 26.44
CA MET A 1 9.43 -27.88 25.74
C MET A 1 8.79 -26.49 25.86
N CYS A 2 8.55 -25.96 27.07
CA CYS A 2 7.93 -24.63 27.25
C CYS A 2 8.67 -23.52 26.51
N SER A 3 10.00 -23.48 26.61
CA SER A 3 10.84 -22.48 25.93
C SER A 3 10.80 -22.56 24.39
N ILE A 4 10.60 -23.76 23.82
CA ILE A 4 10.36 -23.93 22.39
C ILE A 4 9.00 -23.35 22.01
N LEU A 5 7.94 -23.69 22.76
CA LEU A 5 6.59 -23.22 22.51
C LEU A 5 6.50 -21.69 22.59
N GLU A 6 7.17 -21.09 23.58
CA GLU A 6 7.25 -19.64 23.70
C GLU A 6 7.93 -19.00 22.49
N ALA A 7 9.10 -19.53 22.09
CA ALA A 7 9.82 -19.03 20.95
C ALA A 7 9.01 -19.17 19.65
N VAL A 8 8.38 -20.31 19.42
CA VAL A 8 7.52 -20.54 18.25
C VAL A 8 6.32 -19.60 18.27
N LEU A 9 5.66 -19.41 19.43
CA LEU A 9 4.52 -18.52 19.56
C LEU A 9 4.87 -17.09 19.21
N LEU A 10 6.00 -16.59 19.70
CA LEU A 10 6.45 -15.22 19.44
C LEU A 10 6.96 -15.03 18.00
N SER A 11 7.70 -16.01 17.46
CA SER A 11 8.28 -15.95 16.11
C SER A 11 7.24 -16.16 14.99
N THR A 12 6.11 -16.80 15.25
CA THR A 12 5.07 -16.98 14.24
C THR A 12 4.47 -15.63 13.87
N THR A 13 4.54 -15.23 12.59
CA THR A 13 4.01 -13.94 12.11
C THR A 13 2.54 -14.04 11.74
N ARG A 14 1.82 -12.89 11.74
CA ARG A 14 0.43 -12.82 11.25
C ARG A 14 0.34 -13.22 9.76
N GLY A 15 1.36 -12.84 8.96
CA GLY A 15 1.45 -13.24 7.55
C GLY A 15 1.50 -14.76 7.36
N HIS A 16 2.32 -15.47 8.16
CA HIS A 16 2.35 -16.94 8.10
C HIS A 16 1.01 -17.57 8.50
N VAL A 17 0.32 -17.01 9.47
CA VAL A 17 -1.02 -17.47 9.88
C VAL A 17 -2.03 -17.29 8.75
N ALA A 18 -1.98 -16.18 8.03
CA ALA A 18 -2.83 -15.94 6.86
C ALA A 18 -2.54 -16.93 5.72
N VAL A 19 -1.27 -17.30 5.50
CA VAL A 19 -0.90 -18.36 4.55
C VAL A 19 -1.48 -19.70 4.97
N LEU A 20 -1.34 -20.09 6.25
CA LEU A 20 -1.92 -21.34 6.78
C LEU A 20 -3.45 -21.38 6.62
N ASP A 21 -4.11 -20.23 6.75
CA ASP A 21 -5.56 -20.12 6.58
C ASP A 21 -5.97 -20.28 5.11
N SER A 22 -5.25 -19.62 4.20
CA SER A 22 -5.47 -19.76 2.75
C SER A 22 -5.25 -21.18 2.24
N GLU A 23 -4.32 -21.92 2.85
CA GLU A 23 -4.04 -23.34 2.55
C GLU A 23 -5.06 -24.30 3.20
N GLY A 24 -6.00 -23.79 4.01
CA GLY A 24 -7.02 -24.60 4.70
C GLY A 24 -6.45 -25.46 5.83
N SER A 25 -5.37 -25.03 6.47
CA SER A 25 -4.75 -25.75 7.58
C SER A 25 -5.66 -25.85 8.80
N ARG A 26 -5.77 -27.03 9.40
CA ARG A 26 -6.55 -27.25 10.63
C ARG A 26 -6.01 -26.48 11.84
N THR A 27 -4.78 -25.98 11.79
CA THR A 27 -4.16 -25.20 12.86
C THR A 27 -4.37 -23.72 12.73
N ALA A 28 -4.80 -23.22 11.55
CA ALA A 28 -5.01 -21.79 11.30
C ALA A 28 -6.00 -21.16 12.32
N PRO A 29 -7.18 -21.75 12.64
CA PRO A 29 -8.08 -21.15 13.62
C PRO A 29 -7.49 -21.05 15.03
N LEU A 30 -6.57 -21.96 15.40
CA LEU A 30 -5.86 -21.91 16.68
C LEU A 30 -4.87 -20.75 16.68
N TRP A 31 -4.08 -20.61 15.60
CA TRP A 31 -3.11 -19.54 15.46
C TRP A 31 -3.75 -18.16 15.41
N ILE A 32 -4.88 -18.01 14.68
CA ILE A 32 -5.65 -16.75 14.65
C ILE A 32 -5.99 -16.35 16.09
N ARG A 33 -6.60 -17.26 16.86
CA ARG A 33 -6.94 -17.00 18.28
C ARG A 33 -5.73 -16.66 19.13
N TYR A 34 -4.58 -17.33 18.92
CA TYR A 34 -3.35 -17.04 19.67
C TYR A 34 -2.72 -15.71 19.30
N LYS A 35 -2.94 -15.21 18.06
CA LYS A 35 -2.47 -13.90 17.64
C LYS A 35 -3.42 -12.76 17.99
N GLU A 36 -4.69 -13.07 18.19
CA GLU A 36 -5.67 -12.11 18.74
C GLU A 36 -5.47 -11.91 20.26
N ASP A 37 -5.17 -12.97 20.99
CA ASP A 37 -4.88 -12.94 22.44
C ASP A 37 -3.61 -13.76 22.75
N PRO A 38 -2.42 -13.21 22.52
CA PRO A 38 -1.15 -13.93 22.74
C PRO A 38 -0.83 -14.16 24.21
N GLU A 39 -1.42 -13.40 25.11
CA GLU A 39 -1.16 -13.53 26.54
C GLU A 39 -1.76 -14.81 27.13
N ARG A 40 -2.83 -15.30 26.56
CA ARG A 40 -3.46 -16.54 27.00
C ARG A 40 -2.54 -17.76 26.86
N PRO A 41 -1.98 -18.08 25.69
CA PRO A 41 -0.98 -19.15 25.57
C PRO A 41 0.32 -18.84 26.33
N LEU A 42 0.77 -17.58 26.38
CA LEU A 42 1.95 -17.20 27.16
C LEU A 42 1.75 -17.48 28.65
N THR A 43 0.62 -17.14 29.23
CA THR A 43 0.28 -17.42 30.62
C THR A 43 0.36 -18.92 30.92
N ALA A 44 -0.16 -19.77 30.04
CA ALA A 44 -0.09 -21.21 30.21
C ALA A 44 1.34 -21.72 30.13
N ILE A 45 2.16 -21.25 29.19
CA ILE A 45 3.56 -21.61 29.04
C ILE A 45 4.36 -21.21 30.28
N LEU A 46 4.25 -19.93 30.70
CA LEU A 46 4.97 -19.39 31.86
C LEU A 46 4.60 -20.11 33.16
N THR A 47 3.31 -20.43 33.34
CA THR A 47 2.84 -21.18 34.51
C THR A 47 3.50 -22.55 34.57
N LEU A 48 3.45 -23.33 33.48
CA LEU A 48 4.07 -24.66 33.45
C LEU A 48 5.58 -24.58 33.64
N ASN A 49 6.24 -23.59 33.01
CA ASN A 49 7.68 -23.38 33.11
C ASN A 49 8.09 -23.08 34.56
N THR A 50 7.35 -22.18 35.24
CA THR A 50 7.59 -21.83 36.65
C THR A 50 7.39 -23.03 37.57
N ILE A 51 6.29 -23.81 37.41
CA ILE A 51 6.05 -25.02 38.18
C ILE A 51 7.19 -26.03 37.99
N ALA A 52 7.61 -26.27 36.73
CA ALA A 52 8.67 -27.23 36.41
C ALA A 52 10.01 -26.84 37.02
N HIS A 53 10.39 -25.60 36.94
CA HIS A 53 11.64 -25.08 37.50
C HIS A 53 11.63 -25.10 39.03
N THR A 54 10.51 -24.67 39.67
CA THR A 54 10.40 -24.62 41.13
C THR A 54 10.40 -26.02 41.72
N VAL A 55 9.55 -26.92 41.21
CA VAL A 55 9.47 -28.30 41.70
C VAL A 55 10.77 -29.07 41.42
N GLY A 56 11.34 -28.85 40.23
CA GLY A 56 12.64 -29.46 39.85
C GLY A 56 13.77 -29.02 40.77
N ALA A 57 13.87 -27.72 41.03
CA ALA A 57 14.91 -27.17 41.92
C ALA A 57 14.77 -27.67 43.35
N LEU A 58 13.55 -27.72 43.90
CA LEU A 58 13.26 -28.30 45.22
C LEU A 58 13.64 -29.77 45.26
N GLY A 59 13.26 -30.55 44.24
CA GLY A 59 13.59 -31.97 44.17
C GLY A 59 15.08 -32.26 44.15
N VAL A 60 15.86 -31.49 43.38
CA VAL A 60 17.34 -31.60 43.37
C VAL A 60 17.91 -31.16 44.71
N GLY A 61 17.43 -30.04 45.28
CA GLY A 61 17.91 -29.53 46.58
C GLY A 61 17.75 -30.56 47.69
N THR A 62 16.58 -31.17 47.83
CA THR A 62 16.31 -32.20 48.85
C THR A 62 17.16 -33.47 48.68
N GLN A 63 17.47 -33.86 47.45
CA GLN A 63 18.34 -35.00 47.19
C GLN A 63 19.82 -34.71 47.51
N VAL A 64 20.30 -33.51 47.20
CA VAL A 64 21.65 -33.09 47.51
C VAL A 64 21.85 -33.02 49.03
N GLU A 65 20.88 -32.46 49.75
CA GLU A 65 20.88 -32.40 51.23
C GLU A 65 20.94 -33.80 51.86
N ALA A 66 20.20 -34.76 51.29
CA ALA A 66 20.16 -36.14 51.76
C ALA A 66 21.47 -36.91 51.54
N ILE A 67 22.31 -36.50 50.56
CA ILE A 67 23.54 -37.20 50.18
C ILE A 67 24.79 -36.54 50.79
N HIS A 68 24.80 -35.22 50.94
CA HIS A 68 25.97 -34.43 51.37
C HIS A 68 25.61 -33.45 52.50
N GLU A 69 26.18 -33.65 53.67
CA GLU A 69 26.08 -32.73 54.80
C GLU A 69 27.12 -31.58 54.66
N GLY A 70 26.78 -30.55 53.89
CA GLY A 70 27.64 -29.39 53.79
C GLY A 70 27.08 -28.23 52.96
N GLN A 71 27.22 -27.01 53.47
CA GLN A 71 26.75 -25.79 52.78
C GLN A 71 27.39 -25.58 51.38
N TYR A 72 28.63 -25.99 51.19
CA TYR A 72 29.33 -25.89 49.89
C TYR A 72 28.74 -26.81 48.82
N ALA A 73 28.29 -28.05 49.20
CA ALA A 73 27.70 -28.97 48.27
C ALA A 73 26.37 -28.42 47.72
N MET A 74 25.54 -27.84 48.59
CA MET A 74 24.27 -27.21 48.20
C MET A 74 24.51 -26.00 47.28
N ALA A 75 25.49 -25.15 47.61
CA ALA A 75 25.82 -23.98 46.77
C ALA A 75 26.32 -24.38 45.36
N VAL A 76 27.21 -25.38 45.30
CA VAL A 76 27.72 -25.90 44.02
C VAL A 76 26.61 -26.57 43.20
N ALA A 77 25.77 -27.39 43.83
CA ALA A 77 24.66 -28.05 43.18
C ALA A 77 23.62 -27.02 42.61
N SER A 78 23.29 -26.00 43.39
CA SER A 78 22.39 -24.92 42.94
C SER A 78 23.01 -24.14 41.78
N ALA A 79 24.29 -23.83 41.80
CA ALA A 79 24.98 -23.15 40.70
C ALA A 79 25.00 -24.00 39.42
N LEU A 80 25.33 -25.27 39.52
CA LEU A 80 25.32 -26.21 38.39
C LEU A 80 23.91 -26.43 37.83
N LEU A 81 22.90 -26.56 38.70
CA LEU A 81 21.52 -26.67 38.30
C LEU A 81 21.06 -25.42 37.56
N THR A 82 21.36 -24.23 38.09
CA THR A 82 20.99 -22.95 37.45
C THR A 82 21.60 -22.83 36.06
N ILE A 83 22.90 -23.12 35.91
CA ILE A 83 23.57 -23.10 34.60
C ILE A 83 22.97 -24.16 33.68
N GLY A 84 22.72 -25.38 34.18
CA GLY A 84 22.11 -26.45 33.40
C GLY A 84 20.72 -26.10 32.90
N VAL A 85 19.88 -25.56 33.77
CA VAL A 85 18.55 -25.10 33.40
C VAL A 85 18.63 -23.96 32.38
N LEU A 86 19.45 -22.96 32.61
CA LEU A 86 19.61 -21.83 31.70
C LEU A 86 20.06 -22.27 30.31
N LEU A 87 21.06 -23.11 30.21
CA LEU A 87 21.60 -23.54 28.92
C LEU A 87 20.67 -24.56 28.23
N PHE A 88 20.31 -25.66 28.91
CA PHE A 88 19.60 -26.78 28.26
C PHE A 88 18.09 -26.67 28.28
N SER A 89 17.52 -25.92 29.22
CA SER A 89 16.06 -25.74 29.31
C SER A 89 15.56 -24.44 28.75
N GLU A 90 16.37 -23.37 28.70
CA GLU A 90 15.95 -22.05 28.20
C GLU A 90 16.67 -21.65 26.92
N ILE A 91 17.97 -21.42 26.92
CA ILE A 91 18.68 -20.82 25.79
C ILE A 91 18.60 -21.70 24.53
N LEU A 92 19.10 -22.95 24.64
CA LEU A 92 19.14 -23.86 23.49
C LEU A 92 17.76 -24.15 22.91
N PRO A 93 16.73 -24.50 23.72
CA PRO A 93 15.40 -24.77 23.20
C PRO A 93 14.74 -23.52 22.59
N LYS A 94 14.97 -22.33 23.17
CA LYS A 94 14.46 -21.06 22.65
C LYS A 94 15.09 -20.74 21.28
N THR A 95 16.40 -20.89 21.16
CA THR A 95 17.11 -20.73 19.89
C THR A 95 16.61 -21.68 18.81
N LEU A 96 16.44 -22.96 19.15
CA LEU A 96 15.87 -23.94 18.22
C LEU A 96 14.44 -23.59 17.81
N GLY A 97 13.62 -23.16 18.77
CA GLY A 97 12.26 -22.71 18.53
C GLY A 97 12.20 -21.52 17.55
N THR A 98 13.11 -20.56 17.72
CA THR A 98 13.20 -19.37 16.85
C THR A 98 13.71 -19.73 15.45
N ILE A 99 14.68 -20.63 15.30
CA ILE A 99 15.20 -21.04 13.98
C ILE A 99 14.16 -21.86 13.20
N TYR A 100 13.54 -22.83 13.88
CA TYR A 100 12.65 -23.78 13.22
C TYR A 100 11.15 -23.47 13.41
N TRP A 101 10.79 -22.23 13.73
CA TRP A 101 9.43 -21.87 14.09
C TRP A 101 8.38 -22.23 13.01
N LYS A 102 8.70 -22.08 11.70
CA LYS A 102 7.78 -22.42 10.60
C LYS A 102 7.40 -23.91 10.63
N SER A 103 8.41 -24.80 10.76
CA SER A 103 8.17 -26.24 10.81
C SER A 103 7.51 -26.69 12.12
N LEU A 104 7.79 -25.97 13.22
CA LEU A 104 7.26 -26.26 14.55
C LEU A 104 5.87 -25.63 14.79
N SER A 105 5.42 -24.73 13.93
CA SER A 105 4.13 -24.02 14.09
C SER A 105 2.96 -24.99 14.20
N ILE A 106 2.88 -26.00 13.33
CA ILE A 106 1.76 -26.97 13.32
C ILE A 106 1.71 -27.80 14.63
N PRO A 107 2.76 -28.51 15.05
CA PRO A 107 2.72 -29.28 16.30
C PRO A 107 2.55 -28.38 17.52
N SER A 108 3.15 -27.19 17.52
CA SER A 108 3.03 -26.25 18.64
C SER A 108 1.58 -25.79 18.87
N ALA A 109 0.81 -25.55 17.81
CA ALA A 109 -0.60 -25.16 17.95
C ALA A 109 -1.41 -26.18 18.75
N TYR A 110 -1.26 -27.46 18.47
CA TYR A 110 -1.95 -28.52 19.19
C TYR A 110 -1.48 -28.64 20.64
N ILE A 111 -0.14 -28.59 20.87
CA ILE A 111 0.43 -28.68 22.22
C ILE A 111 -0.04 -27.49 23.06
N LEU A 112 -0.02 -26.27 22.50
CA LEU A 112 -0.52 -25.06 23.16
C LEU A 112 -2.00 -25.20 23.53
N ASN A 113 -2.81 -25.72 22.65
CA ASN A 113 -4.24 -25.92 22.92
C ASN A 113 -4.47 -26.88 24.09
N ILE A 114 -3.72 -27.99 24.13
CA ILE A 114 -3.77 -28.95 25.24
C ILE A 114 -3.29 -28.29 26.54
N LEU A 115 -2.19 -27.52 26.48
CA LEU A 115 -1.59 -26.84 27.62
C LEU A 115 -2.55 -25.82 28.24
N ILE A 116 -3.19 -24.98 27.39
CA ILE A 116 -4.20 -24.01 27.82
C ILE A 116 -5.36 -24.70 28.49
N TRP A 117 -5.86 -25.82 27.93
CA TRP A 117 -6.94 -26.59 28.50
C TRP A 117 -6.56 -27.18 29.88
N LEU A 118 -5.36 -27.70 30.00
CA LEU A 118 -4.83 -28.28 31.25
C LEU A 118 -4.70 -27.24 32.36
N LEU A 119 -4.28 -26.02 32.01
CA LEU A 119 -3.98 -24.92 32.95
C LEU A 119 -5.10 -23.87 33.00
N ILE A 120 -6.28 -24.20 32.50
CA ILE A 120 -7.41 -23.25 32.40
C ILE A 120 -7.79 -22.64 33.77
N TRP A 121 -7.61 -23.38 34.85
CA TRP A 121 -7.87 -22.94 36.20
C TRP A 121 -6.90 -21.87 36.72
N VAL A 122 -5.71 -21.70 36.08
CA VAL A 122 -4.77 -20.58 36.32
C VAL A 122 -5.00 -19.47 35.30
N VAL A 123 -5.24 -19.83 34.05
CA VAL A 123 -5.41 -18.87 32.95
C VAL A 123 -6.62 -17.97 33.19
N ILE A 124 -7.78 -18.52 33.55
CA ILE A 124 -9.01 -17.73 33.77
C ILE A 124 -8.84 -16.64 34.84
N PRO A 125 -8.33 -16.93 36.06
CA PRO A 125 -8.14 -15.89 37.08
C PRO A 125 -7.20 -14.77 36.60
N ILE A 126 -6.14 -15.08 35.85
CA ILE A 126 -5.20 -14.09 35.30
C ILE A 126 -5.90 -13.25 34.25
N GLU A 127 -6.71 -13.83 33.36
CA GLU A 127 -7.51 -13.08 32.37
C GLU A 127 -8.50 -12.12 33.07
N ILE A 128 -9.11 -12.52 34.20
CA ILE A 128 -9.98 -11.63 34.95
C ILE A 128 -9.24 -10.44 35.54
N ILE A 129 -8.04 -10.68 36.09
CA ILE A 129 -7.19 -9.60 36.62
C ILE A 129 -6.77 -8.67 35.49
N ARG A 130 -6.39 -9.22 34.31
CA ARG A 130 -5.99 -8.43 33.15
C ARG A 130 -7.08 -7.47 32.67
N ARG A 131 -8.34 -7.88 32.70
CA ARG A 131 -9.48 -7.01 32.34
C ARG A 131 -9.63 -5.76 33.19
N LEU A 132 -8.89 -5.65 34.32
CA LEU A 132 -8.82 -4.45 35.13
C LEU A 132 -7.84 -3.40 34.56
N PHE A 133 -6.98 -3.81 33.60
CA PHE A 133 -6.07 -2.94 32.88
C PHE A 133 -6.68 -2.61 31.52
N PRO A 134 -6.52 -1.38 31.01
CA PRO A 134 -6.97 -1.03 29.67
C PRO A 134 -6.22 -1.90 28.64
N ASP A 135 -6.96 -2.45 27.67
CA ASP A 135 -6.35 -3.12 26.54
C ASP A 135 -5.44 -2.12 25.83
N SER A 136 -4.21 -2.54 25.54
CA SER A 136 -3.36 -1.82 24.59
C SER A 136 -4.09 -1.84 23.24
N GLU A 137 -4.25 -0.68 22.62
CA GLU A 137 -4.78 -0.57 21.25
C GLU A 137 -4.06 -1.60 20.38
N GLN A 138 -4.84 -2.44 19.71
CA GLN A 138 -4.25 -3.37 18.73
C GLN A 138 -3.55 -2.54 17.69
N GLU A 139 -2.24 -2.67 17.58
CA GLU A 139 -1.46 -2.04 16.53
C GLU A 139 -2.02 -2.51 15.19
N THR A 140 -2.79 -1.63 14.56
CA THR A 140 -3.23 -1.82 13.19
C THR A 140 -2.04 -1.49 12.30
N VAL A 141 -1.75 -2.39 11.36
CA VAL A 141 -0.66 -2.15 10.38
C VAL A 141 -0.95 -0.84 9.66
N SER A 142 -0.04 0.12 9.76
CA SER A 142 -0.17 1.40 9.07
C SER A 142 0.23 1.25 7.59
N ARG A 143 -0.08 2.27 6.78
CA ARG A 143 0.34 2.28 5.36
C ARG A 143 1.84 2.39 5.23
N GLU A 144 2.45 3.20 6.07
CA GLU A 144 3.90 3.40 6.14
C GLU A 144 4.61 2.08 6.49
N GLU A 145 3.99 1.25 7.35
CA GLU A 145 4.52 -0.08 7.68
C GLU A 145 4.40 -1.04 6.48
N LEU A 146 3.33 -0.93 5.66
CA LEU A 146 3.20 -1.72 4.44
C LEU A 146 4.24 -1.32 3.38
N VAL A 147 4.51 -0.02 3.20
CA VAL A 147 5.59 0.47 2.32
C VAL A 147 6.94 -0.05 2.82
N ALA A 148 7.25 0.10 4.11
CA ALA A 148 8.50 -0.41 4.67
C ALA A 148 8.65 -1.95 4.54
N LEU A 149 7.54 -2.70 4.56
CA LEU A 149 7.56 -4.15 4.28
C LEU A 149 7.81 -4.45 2.80
N ALA A 150 7.36 -3.59 1.88
CA ALA A 150 7.66 -3.72 0.46
C ALA A 150 9.15 -3.46 0.20
N ASP A 151 9.74 -2.40 0.78
CA ASP A 151 11.18 -2.10 0.69
C ASP A 151 12.03 -3.27 1.21
N ILE A 152 11.63 -3.89 2.33
CA ILE A 152 12.32 -5.08 2.87
C ILE A 152 12.17 -6.27 1.92
N GLY A 153 10.99 -6.45 1.33
CA GLY A 153 10.71 -7.52 0.39
C GLY A 153 11.57 -7.42 -0.87
N GLU A 154 11.77 -6.22 -1.38
CA GLU A 154 12.67 -5.92 -2.50
C GLU A 154 14.13 -6.21 -2.12
N ALA A 155 14.59 -5.67 -0.99
CA ALA A 155 15.96 -5.89 -0.51
C ALA A 155 16.29 -7.38 -0.25
N GLU A 156 15.31 -8.21 0.13
CA GLU A 156 15.43 -9.66 0.28
C GLU A 156 15.24 -10.43 -1.04
N GLY A 157 14.87 -9.77 -2.15
CA GLY A 157 14.61 -10.36 -3.45
C GLY A 157 13.33 -11.19 -3.51
N THR A 158 12.35 -10.89 -2.64
CA THR A 158 11.03 -11.56 -2.62
C THR A 158 10.06 -10.93 -3.60
N ILE A 159 10.21 -9.61 -3.84
CA ILE A 159 9.49 -8.82 -4.85
C ILE A 159 10.51 -8.08 -5.71
N GLU A 160 10.13 -7.72 -6.93
CA GLU A 160 10.96 -6.99 -7.87
C GLU A 160 10.88 -5.47 -7.61
N GLU A 161 11.86 -4.69 -8.08
CA GLU A 161 11.94 -3.23 -7.89
C GLU A 161 10.72 -2.50 -8.47
N ASP A 162 10.23 -2.95 -9.61
CA ASP A 162 9.01 -2.41 -10.24
C ASP A 162 7.73 -2.73 -9.44
N GLU A 163 7.65 -3.90 -8.81
CA GLU A 163 6.54 -4.28 -7.92
C GLU A 163 6.53 -3.41 -6.65
N GLU A 164 7.70 -3.16 -6.05
CA GLU A 164 7.85 -2.25 -4.89
C GLU A 164 7.42 -0.83 -5.27
N THR A 165 7.89 -0.32 -6.41
CA THR A 165 7.55 1.00 -6.95
C THR A 165 6.04 1.16 -7.11
N VAL A 166 5.35 0.18 -7.69
CA VAL A 166 3.88 0.20 -7.84
C VAL A 166 3.17 0.24 -6.47
N ILE A 167 3.62 -0.57 -5.50
CA ILE A 167 3.04 -0.58 -4.15
C ILE A 167 3.18 0.80 -3.49
N THR A 168 4.36 1.37 -3.55
CA THR A 168 4.67 2.68 -2.97
C THR A 168 3.86 3.79 -3.63
N ASN A 169 3.82 3.83 -4.97
CA ASN A 169 3.06 4.83 -5.72
C ASN A 169 1.55 4.71 -5.50
N LEU A 170 1.02 3.48 -5.36
CA LEU A 170 -0.40 3.26 -5.04
C LEU A 170 -0.81 3.97 -3.73
N PHE A 171 0.04 3.93 -2.71
CA PHE A 171 -0.24 4.62 -1.45
C PHE A 171 -0.06 6.14 -1.57
N ARG A 172 0.82 6.60 -2.46
CA ARG A 172 1.08 8.03 -2.73
C ARG A 172 -0.01 8.70 -3.56
N LEU A 173 -0.80 7.97 -4.38
CA LEU A 173 -1.86 8.55 -5.21
C LEU A 173 -2.81 9.47 -4.43
N ARG A 174 -2.97 9.24 -3.12
CA ARG A 174 -3.80 10.10 -2.26
C ARG A 174 -3.16 11.43 -1.90
N GLU A 175 -1.85 11.52 -1.99
CA GLU A 175 -1.07 12.70 -1.63
C GLU A 175 -0.76 13.56 -2.85
N ILE A 176 -0.76 12.95 -4.04
CA ILE A 176 -0.51 13.60 -5.31
C ILE A 176 -1.79 14.29 -5.76
N LEU A 177 -1.69 15.58 -6.09
CA LEU A 177 -2.81 16.34 -6.61
C LEU A 177 -2.97 16.13 -8.12
N VAL A 178 -4.20 16.20 -8.59
CA VAL A 178 -4.51 16.15 -10.03
C VAL A 178 -3.72 17.21 -10.81
N SER A 179 -3.53 18.39 -10.22
CA SER A 179 -2.75 19.49 -10.83
C SER A 179 -1.27 19.17 -11.08
N GLU A 180 -0.72 18.15 -10.42
CA GLU A 180 0.69 17.74 -10.57
C GLU A 180 0.88 16.75 -11.73
N VAL A 181 -0.20 16.04 -12.09
CA VAL A 181 -0.16 14.93 -13.06
C VAL A 181 -0.87 15.28 -14.36
N MET A 182 -1.85 16.20 -14.33
CA MET A 182 -2.66 16.57 -15.49
C MET A 182 -1.82 17.11 -16.65
N THR A 183 -2.29 16.88 -17.87
CA THR A 183 -1.80 17.55 -19.06
C THR A 183 -2.33 18.98 -19.09
N PRO A 184 -1.48 20.03 -19.07
CA PRO A 184 -1.91 21.42 -19.05
C PRO A 184 -2.71 21.83 -20.30
N SER A 185 -3.72 22.69 -20.13
CA SER A 185 -4.61 23.14 -21.22
C SER A 185 -3.88 23.77 -22.42
N VAL A 186 -2.71 24.33 -22.20
CA VAL A 186 -1.90 25.01 -23.24
C VAL A 186 -1.31 24.08 -24.29
N VAL A 187 -1.18 22.79 -23.97
CA VAL A 187 -0.67 21.76 -24.89
C VAL A 187 -1.78 20.84 -25.42
N VAL A 188 -3.01 21.01 -24.94
CA VAL A 188 -4.14 20.16 -25.33
C VAL A 188 -4.64 20.54 -26.73
N THR A 189 -4.68 19.56 -27.63
CA THR A 189 -5.31 19.70 -28.94
C THR A 189 -6.84 19.70 -28.77
N THR A 190 -7.50 20.78 -29.19
CA THR A 190 -8.95 20.98 -29.09
C THR A 190 -9.61 21.11 -30.44
N VAL A 191 -10.91 20.83 -30.50
CA VAL A 191 -11.75 20.93 -31.71
C VAL A 191 -12.93 21.86 -31.42
N SER A 192 -13.28 22.76 -32.34
CA SER A 192 -14.47 23.59 -32.16
C SER A 192 -15.77 22.80 -32.35
N VAL A 193 -16.78 23.08 -31.53
CA VAL A 193 -18.12 22.46 -31.65
C VAL A 193 -18.79 22.81 -32.98
N ASP A 194 -18.44 23.95 -33.57
CA ASP A 194 -19.02 24.47 -34.83
C ASP A 194 -18.31 23.93 -36.08
N TRP A 195 -17.21 23.21 -35.94
CA TRP A 195 -16.52 22.61 -37.07
C TRP A 195 -17.30 21.44 -37.64
N THR A 196 -17.19 21.26 -38.94
CA THR A 196 -17.59 20.05 -39.63
C THR A 196 -16.51 18.97 -39.56
N VAL A 197 -16.83 17.77 -39.97
CA VAL A 197 -15.83 16.67 -40.12
C VAL A 197 -14.71 17.08 -41.08
N ASP A 198 -15.04 17.85 -42.15
CA ASP A 198 -14.05 18.31 -43.12
C ASP A 198 -13.14 19.40 -42.53
N ASP A 199 -13.71 20.34 -41.79
CA ASP A 199 -12.93 21.36 -41.07
C ASP A 199 -11.95 20.73 -40.07
N ALA A 200 -12.44 19.80 -39.26
CA ALA A 200 -11.60 19.12 -38.25
C ALA A 200 -10.43 18.36 -38.89
N ARG A 201 -10.62 17.73 -40.04
CA ARG A 201 -9.55 17.04 -40.77
C ARG A 201 -8.57 18.01 -41.44
N SER A 202 -9.05 19.17 -41.86
CA SER A 202 -8.21 20.17 -42.50
C SER A 202 -7.35 20.92 -41.52
N GLU A 203 -7.89 21.24 -40.33
CA GLU A 203 -7.20 21.97 -39.27
C GLU A 203 -6.27 21.05 -38.44
N ILE A 204 -6.64 19.75 -38.30
CA ILE A 204 -5.86 18.74 -37.59
C ILE A 204 -5.61 17.55 -38.55
N PRO A 205 -4.67 17.70 -39.50
CA PRO A 205 -4.40 16.65 -40.50
C PRO A 205 -3.91 15.33 -39.88
N ILE A 206 -3.19 15.41 -38.77
CA ILE A 206 -2.70 14.27 -37.99
C ILE A 206 -3.36 14.35 -36.62
N MET A 207 -4.33 13.47 -36.38
CA MET A 207 -5.02 13.35 -35.09
C MET A 207 -4.33 12.25 -34.27
N THR A 208 -3.33 12.63 -33.50
CA THR A 208 -2.58 11.67 -32.65
C THR A 208 -3.44 11.14 -31.51
N HIS A 209 -4.25 11.99 -30.89
CA HIS A 209 -5.02 11.61 -29.69
C HIS A 209 -6.37 10.94 -30.03
N GLY A 210 -6.71 9.87 -29.33
CA GLY A 210 -7.96 9.12 -29.52
C GLY A 210 -9.22 9.88 -29.08
N ARG A 211 -9.10 10.88 -28.19
CA ARG A 211 -10.17 11.72 -27.66
C ARG A 211 -9.76 13.18 -27.71
N LEU A 212 -10.61 14.00 -28.30
CA LEU A 212 -10.35 15.43 -28.49
C LEU A 212 -11.40 16.24 -27.73
N PRO A 213 -11.01 17.17 -26.83
CA PRO A 213 -11.96 18.08 -26.19
C PRO A 213 -12.63 19.00 -27.22
N LEU A 214 -13.94 19.16 -27.07
CA LEU A 214 -14.75 20.08 -27.86
C LEU A 214 -14.92 21.40 -27.12
N ILE A 215 -14.48 22.48 -27.73
CA ILE A 215 -14.57 23.84 -27.20
C ILE A 215 -15.65 24.65 -27.91
N GLY A 216 -16.34 25.53 -27.16
CA GLY A 216 -17.22 26.55 -27.67
C GLY A 216 -16.43 27.81 -28.04
N ASP A 217 -16.79 28.95 -27.40
CA ASP A 217 -16.23 30.27 -27.73
C ASP A 217 -14.79 30.49 -27.24
N SER A 218 -14.31 29.66 -26.28
CA SER A 218 -12.97 29.76 -25.72
C SER A 218 -12.46 28.38 -25.25
N VAL A 219 -11.15 28.28 -24.96
CA VAL A 219 -10.51 27.08 -24.40
C VAL A 219 -11.10 26.71 -23.02
N ASP A 220 -11.63 27.69 -22.29
CA ASP A 220 -12.29 27.45 -21.00
C ASP A 220 -13.71 26.89 -21.14
N ASP A 221 -14.34 27.07 -22.31
CA ASP A 221 -15.69 26.60 -22.61
C ASP A 221 -15.67 25.19 -23.20
N ILE A 222 -15.22 24.21 -22.42
CA ILE A 222 -15.27 22.81 -22.86
C ILE A 222 -16.70 22.28 -22.73
N ARG A 223 -17.28 21.90 -23.86
CA ARG A 223 -18.65 21.37 -23.99
C ARG A 223 -18.71 19.85 -23.83
N GLY A 224 -17.65 19.15 -24.22
CA GLY A 224 -17.58 17.69 -24.20
C GLY A 224 -16.31 17.18 -24.87
N ILE A 225 -16.36 15.95 -25.34
CA ILE A 225 -15.30 15.31 -26.11
C ILE A 225 -15.86 14.70 -27.39
N VAL A 226 -14.98 14.54 -28.39
CA VAL A 226 -15.26 13.74 -29.59
C VAL A 226 -14.21 12.65 -29.74
N LEU A 227 -14.60 11.49 -30.25
CA LEU A 227 -13.68 10.40 -30.54
C LEU A 227 -13.08 10.55 -31.95
N ARG A 228 -11.77 10.47 -32.06
CA ARG A 228 -11.04 10.38 -33.36
C ARG A 228 -11.67 9.33 -34.28
N SER A 229 -11.99 8.17 -33.76
CA SER A 229 -12.61 7.07 -34.52
C SER A 229 -13.96 7.42 -35.11
N GLU A 230 -14.76 8.30 -34.46
CA GLU A 230 -16.03 8.75 -35.00
C GLU A 230 -15.86 9.79 -36.12
N ILE A 231 -14.93 10.71 -35.96
CA ILE A 231 -14.55 11.68 -37.00
C ILE A 231 -14.11 10.92 -38.26
N LEU A 232 -13.16 9.99 -38.10
CA LEU A 232 -12.63 9.21 -39.22
C LEU A 232 -13.70 8.30 -39.85
N ARG A 233 -14.59 7.72 -39.05
CA ARG A 233 -15.70 6.90 -39.54
C ARG A 233 -16.67 7.71 -40.38
N LYS A 234 -17.00 8.94 -39.96
CA LYS A 234 -17.87 9.85 -40.73
C LYS A 234 -17.20 10.29 -42.02
N ALA A 235 -15.93 10.64 -41.96
CA ALA A 235 -15.16 10.99 -43.16
C ALA A 235 -15.09 9.83 -44.18
N ALA A 236 -14.92 8.60 -43.71
CA ALA A 236 -14.87 7.42 -44.56
C ALA A 236 -16.23 7.05 -45.16
N ALA A 237 -17.35 7.60 -44.62
CA ALA A 237 -18.72 7.45 -45.14
C ALA A 237 -19.13 8.63 -46.04
N ASP A 238 -18.19 9.50 -46.41
CA ASP A 238 -18.43 10.74 -47.18
C ASP A 238 -19.42 11.72 -46.50
N GLU A 239 -19.57 11.61 -45.18
CA GLU A 239 -20.42 12.50 -44.34
C GLU A 239 -19.64 13.69 -43.83
N HIS A 240 -19.11 14.51 -44.71
CA HIS A 240 -18.15 15.60 -44.40
C HIS A 240 -18.81 16.81 -43.70
N ASP A 241 -20.12 17.05 -43.93
CA ASP A 241 -20.86 18.19 -43.39
C ASP A 241 -21.42 17.97 -41.97
N VAL A 242 -21.15 16.82 -41.34
CA VAL A 242 -21.59 16.54 -39.96
C VAL A 242 -20.83 17.44 -39.01
N LEU A 243 -21.56 18.12 -38.12
CA LEU A 243 -20.94 19.00 -37.11
C LEU A 243 -20.33 18.21 -35.99
N MET A 244 -19.26 18.74 -35.40
CA MET A 244 -18.60 18.16 -34.22
C MET A 244 -19.58 18.12 -33.03
N SER A 245 -20.48 19.10 -32.90
CA SER A 245 -21.54 19.10 -31.90
C SER A 245 -22.46 17.87 -31.96
N ASP A 246 -22.67 17.30 -33.17
CA ASP A 246 -23.50 16.09 -33.35
C ASP A 246 -22.78 14.80 -32.91
N LEU A 247 -21.43 14.83 -32.85
CA LEU A 247 -20.58 13.72 -32.42
C LEU A 247 -20.16 13.87 -30.96
N MET A 248 -20.57 14.94 -30.29
CA MET A 248 -20.18 15.27 -28.94
C MET A 248 -20.66 14.23 -27.92
N ARG A 249 -19.76 13.90 -27.00
CA ARG A 249 -20.04 13.09 -25.82
C ARG A 249 -19.81 13.90 -24.56
N PRO A 250 -20.56 13.64 -23.49
CA PRO A 250 -20.29 14.26 -22.20
C PRO A 250 -18.91 13.87 -21.69
N VAL A 251 -18.30 14.71 -20.85
CA VAL A 251 -17.02 14.48 -20.19
C VAL A 251 -17.14 14.82 -18.72
N THR A 252 -16.45 14.06 -17.86
CA THR A 252 -16.38 14.33 -16.43
C THR A 252 -15.48 15.53 -16.16
N LEU A 253 -15.89 16.35 -15.18
CA LEU A 253 -15.14 17.47 -14.66
C LEU A 253 -14.60 17.08 -13.29
N CYS A 254 -13.35 17.49 -12.99
CA CYS A 254 -12.69 17.30 -11.70
C CYS A 254 -12.01 18.62 -11.28
N ASP A 255 -11.93 18.86 -9.98
CA ASP A 255 -11.20 20.02 -9.44
C ASP A 255 -9.71 19.71 -9.42
N ARG A 256 -8.87 20.72 -9.73
CA ARG A 256 -7.41 20.60 -9.74
C ARG A 256 -6.81 20.26 -8.37
N SER A 257 -7.51 20.56 -7.28
CA SER A 257 -7.08 20.31 -5.91
C SER A 257 -7.47 18.93 -5.37
N GLU A 258 -8.22 18.15 -6.17
CA GLU A 258 -8.51 16.76 -5.82
C GLU A 258 -7.24 15.89 -5.94
N SER A 259 -7.22 14.80 -5.19
CA SER A 259 -6.15 13.81 -5.28
C SER A 259 -6.35 12.85 -6.46
N VAL A 260 -5.25 12.29 -6.94
CA VAL A 260 -5.27 11.38 -8.10
C VAL A 260 -6.08 10.11 -7.81
N ASP A 261 -6.13 9.63 -6.55
CA ASP A 261 -6.95 8.46 -6.19
C ASP A 261 -8.46 8.76 -6.33
N VAL A 262 -8.91 9.96 -5.96
CA VAL A 262 -10.30 10.39 -6.16
C VAL A 262 -10.62 10.50 -7.66
N ALA A 263 -9.70 11.07 -8.44
CA ALA A 263 -9.86 11.15 -9.89
C ALA A 263 -9.94 9.76 -10.55
N LEU A 264 -9.11 8.82 -10.11
CA LEU A 264 -9.14 7.41 -10.54
C LEU A 264 -10.50 6.77 -10.25
N ASP A 265 -11.01 6.91 -9.04
CA ASP A 265 -12.32 6.38 -8.64
C ASP A 265 -13.44 6.96 -9.51
N MET A 266 -13.40 8.27 -9.80
CA MET A 266 -14.37 8.93 -10.68
C MET A 266 -14.35 8.37 -12.11
N LEU A 267 -13.16 8.16 -12.69
CA LEU A 267 -13.01 7.58 -14.04
C LEU A 267 -13.52 6.13 -14.08
N LEU A 268 -13.20 5.32 -13.08
CA LEU A 268 -13.62 3.93 -12.97
C LEU A 268 -15.13 3.80 -12.80
N GLU A 269 -15.75 4.61 -11.93
CA GLU A 269 -17.19 4.58 -11.67
C GLU A 269 -17.99 4.95 -12.93
N LYS A 270 -17.55 5.99 -13.65
CA LYS A 270 -18.20 6.46 -14.86
C LYS A 270 -17.80 5.69 -16.12
N ARG A 271 -16.78 4.84 -16.03
CA ARG A 271 -16.18 4.10 -17.15
C ARG A 271 -15.69 5.05 -18.27
N GLU A 272 -15.13 6.15 -17.84
CA GLU A 272 -14.49 7.13 -18.71
C GLU A 272 -12.98 6.96 -18.65
N GLN A 273 -12.27 7.49 -19.64
CA GLN A 273 -10.80 7.41 -19.73
C GLN A 273 -10.14 8.79 -19.76
N ILE A 274 -10.96 9.85 -19.70
CA ILE A 274 -10.50 11.23 -19.73
C ILE A 274 -11.46 12.07 -18.90
N MET A 275 -10.91 13.06 -18.20
CA MET A 275 -11.68 14.11 -17.52
C MET A 275 -11.05 15.47 -17.76
N ILE A 276 -11.84 16.51 -17.63
CA ILE A 276 -11.41 17.89 -17.75
C ILE A 276 -11.18 18.45 -16.35
N ILE A 277 -10.04 19.08 -16.17
CA ILE A 277 -9.64 19.65 -14.89
C ILE A 277 -9.96 21.14 -14.89
N LYS A 278 -10.66 21.57 -13.84
CA LYS A 278 -11.06 22.97 -13.66
C LYS A 278 -10.56 23.50 -12.32
N ASP A 279 -10.41 24.82 -12.25
CA ASP A 279 -10.15 25.51 -10.99
C ASP A 279 -11.47 25.92 -10.29
N GLU A 280 -11.34 26.53 -9.12
CA GLU A 280 -12.49 27.06 -8.33
C GLU A 280 -13.29 28.14 -9.04
N PHE A 281 -12.75 28.78 -10.07
CA PHE A 281 -13.40 29.80 -10.89
C PHE A 281 -14.08 29.21 -12.13
N GLY A 282 -13.90 27.91 -12.38
CA GLY A 282 -14.45 27.21 -13.53
C GLY A 282 -13.60 27.31 -14.81
N SER A 283 -12.38 27.89 -14.72
CA SER A 283 -11.43 27.92 -15.85
C SER A 283 -10.81 26.55 -16.05
N THR A 284 -10.62 26.18 -17.32
CA THR A 284 -10.01 24.90 -17.68
C THR A 284 -8.50 24.96 -17.47
N GLN A 285 -8.00 24.12 -16.58
CA GLN A 285 -6.58 24.01 -16.28
C GLN A 285 -5.88 22.96 -17.14
N GLY A 286 -6.60 21.94 -17.57
CA GLY A 286 -6.06 20.85 -18.37
C GLY A 286 -7.01 19.68 -18.48
N LEU A 287 -6.44 18.53 -18.78
CA LEU A 287 -7.14 17.25 -18.77
C LEU A 287 -6.29 16.19 -18.03
N LEU A 288 -6.94 15.16 -17.54
CA LEU A 288 -6.32 13.99 -16.95
C LEU A 288 -6.87 12.75 -17.63
N THR A 289 -6.01 11.86 -18.04
CA THR A 289 -6.37 10.58 -18.64
C THR A 289 -6.12 9.42 -17.69
N MET A 290 -6.66 8.24 -18.00
CA MET A 290 -6.34 7.01 -17.30
C MET A 290 -4.87 6.64 -17.48
N GLU A 291 -4.29 6.98 -18.63
CA GLU A 291 -2.88 6.76 -18.96
C GLU A 291 -1.97 7.55 -18.02
N ASP A 292 -2.21 8.85 -17.78
CA ASP A 292 -1.45 9.68 -16.82
C ASP A 292 -1.45 9.06 -15.39
N ILE A 293 -2.59 8.51 -14.98
CA ILE A 293 -2.71 7.87 -13.66
C ILE A 293 -1.92 6.56 -13.60
N ILE A 294 -1.96 5.77 -14.68
CA ILE A 294 -1.21 4.50 -14.77
C ILE A 294 0.29 4.79 -14.80
N GLU A 295 0.74 5.79 -15.55
CA GLU A 295 2.13 6.24 -15.57
C GLU A 295 2.61 6.65 -14.18
N THR A 296 1.79 7.44 -13.47
CA THR A 296 2.07 7.82 -12.09
C THR A 296 2.17 6.60 -11.16
N LEU A 297 1.32 5.59 -11.38
CA LEU A 297 1.33 4.36 -10.60
C LEU A 297 2.57 3.50 -10.89
N LEU A 298 2.93 3.35 -12.16
CA LEU A 298 4.07 2.55 -12.61
C LEU A 298 5.42 3.27 -12.37
N GLY A 299 5.40 4.60 -12.21
CA GLY A 299 6.61 5.42 -12.10
C GLY A 299 7.39 5.52 -13.41
N VAL A 300 6.77 5.17 -14.53
CA VAL A 300 7.36 5.21 -15.87
C VAL A 300 6.39 5.83 -16.85
N GLU A 301 6.91 6.47 -17.89
CA GLU A 301 6.10 7.04 -18.96
C GLU A 301 5.78 5.97 -20.01
N ILE A 302 4.52 5.88 -20.42
CA ILE A 302 4.05 4.96 -21.46
C ILE A 302 4.13 5.72 -22.78
N VAL A 303 5.12 5.42 -23.59
CA VAL A 303 5.30 6.01 -24.93
C VAL A 303 4.44 5.25 -25.92
N ASP A 304 3.51 5.93 -26.60
CA ASP A 304 2.69 5.33 -27.65
C ASP A 304 3.52 5.19 -28.97
N GLU A 305 3.20 4.20 -29.79
CA GLU A 305 3.87 3.97 -31.07
C GLU A 305 3.75 5.19 -32.02
N GLU A 306 2.70 6.00 -31.90
CA GLU A 306 2.47 7.22 -32.69
C GLU A 306 3.30 8.41 -32.18
N ASP A 307 3.76 8.41 -30.93
CA ASP A 307 4.62 9.47 -30.35
C ASP A 307 6.03 9.44 -30.91
N LEU A 308 6.45 8.29 -31.47
CA LEU A 308 7.78 8.13 -32.05
C LEU A 308 7.98 8.80 -33.42
N GLU A 309 6.91 9.20 -34.12
CA GLU A 309 7.02 9.73 -35.51
C GLU A 309 7.12 11.28 -35.61
N GLY A 310 7.02 12.02 -34.51
CA GLY A 310 6.93 13.50 -34.56
C GLY A 310 7.78 14.29 -33.58
N ILE A 311 8.47 13.63 -32.68
CA ILE A 311 9.23 14.26 -31.59
C ILE A 311 10.71 13.95 -31.77
N GLU A 312 11.58 14.96 -31.59
CA GLU A 312 13.02 14.70 -31.43
C GLU A 312 13.20 13.66 -30.31
N GLU A 313 14.02 12.63 -30.58
CA GLU A 313 14.29 11.55 -29.63
C GLU A 313 14.54 12.14 -28.22
N GLY A 314 13.60 11.97 -27.30
CA GLY A 314 13.75 12.32 -25.90
C GLY A 314 12.77 13.34 -25.30
N THR A 315 11.75 13.82 -26.03
CA THR A 315 10.74 14.73 -25.43
C THR A 315 9.65 13.93 -24.72
N THR A 316 9.67 13.93 -23.40
CA THR A 316 8.69 13.24 -22.54
C THR A 316 7.51 14.15 -22.19
N ALA A 317 6.38 13.59 -21.70
CA ALA A 317 5.28 14.39 -21.16
C ALA A 317 5.74 15.24 -19.97
N GLU A 318 6.75 14.79 -19.24
CA GLU A 318 7.42 15.55 -18.19
C GLU A 318 8.13 16.79 -18.75
N ASP A 319 8.80 16.66 -19.89
CA ASP A 319 9.43 17.78 -20.62
C ASP A 319 8.39 18.79 -21.11
N LEU A 320 7.23 18.30 -21.59
CA LEU A 320 6.11 19.16 -21.99
C LEU A 320 5.46 19.86 -20.79
N ARG A 321 5.34 19.20 -19.66
CA ARG A 321 4.86 19.80 -18.39
C ARG A 321 5.88 20.84 -17.87
N GLU A 322 7.15 20.55 -17.92
CA GLU A 322 8.24 21.46 -17.53
C GLU A 322 8.30 22.65 -18.46
N PHE A 323 8.21 22.45 -19.77
CA PHE A 323 8.11 23.51 -20.78
C PHE A 323 6.88 24.41 -20.57
N ALA A 324 5.73 23.83 -20.25
CA ALA A 324 4.52 24.57 -19.93
C ALA A 324 4.68 25.38 -18.63
N LYS A 325 5.31 24.81 -17.60
CA LYS A 325 5.64 25.50 -16.35
C LYS A 325 6.63 26.64 -16.57
N GLU A 326 7.68 26.42 -17.34
CA GLU A 326 8.71 27.44 -17.64
C GLU A 326 8.16 28.60 -18.49
N LYS A 327 7.36 28.26 -19.50
CA LYS A 327 6.86 29.26 -20.47
C LYS A 327 5.66 30.07 -19.97
N TYR A 328 4.81 29.47 -19.13
CA TYR A 328 3.53 30.06 -18.69
C TYR A 328 3.43 30.20 -17.16
N GLY A 329 4.28 29.57 -16.37
CA GLY A 329 4.33 29.70 -14.91
C GLY A 329 4.94 31.02 -14.43
N SER A 330 5.78 31.67 -15.25
CA SER A 330 6.40 32.95 -14.90
C SER A 330 5.47 34.18 -15.07
N THR A 331 4.25 33.99 -15.60
CA THR A 331 3.31 35.10 -15.84
C THR A 331 2.49 35.46 -14.61
N ASN A 332 2.48 34.63 -13.57
CA ASN A 332 1.70 34.88 -12.33
C ASN A 332 2.51 35.54 -11.20
N ASP A 333 3.85 35.53 -11.26
CA ASP A 333 4.70 36.22 -10.26
C ASP A 333 4.97 37.71 -10.59
N GLY A 334 4.54 38.19 -11.76
CA GLY A 334 4.75 39.54 -12.24
C GLY A 334 3.68 40.58 -11.88
N LEU A 335 2.61 40.21 -11.20
CA LEU A 335 1.48 41.10 -10.91
C LEU A 335 1.36 41.53 -9.43
N SER A 336 2.31 41.18 -8.56
CA SER A 336 2.28 41.57 -7.14
C SER A 336 3.36 42.58 -6.70
N GLU A 337 4.18 43.10 -7.61
CA GLU A 337 5.13 44.18 -7.27
C GLU A 337 4.92 45.41 -8.17
N ASN A 338 3.92 46.23 -7.91
CA ASN A 338 3.91 47.67 -8.21
C ASN A 338 2.63 48.33 -7.70
N THR A 339 2.52 48.48 -6.39
CA THR A 339 1.72 49.55 -5.75
C THR A 339 2.23 49.78 -4.34
N ASP A 340 3.37 50.48 -4.21
CA ASP A 340 3.70 51.29 -3.06
C ASP A 340 4.98 52.05 -3.42
N ASP A 341 4.81 53.21 -4.09
CA ASP A 341 5.66 54.39 -3.97
C ASP A 341 5.04 55.49 -4.81
N GLU A 342 4.26 56.34 -4.21
CA GLU A 342 4.10 57.81 -4.42
C GLU A 342 2.83 58.29 -3.71
N VAL A 343 2.96 58.81 -2.51
CA VAL A 343 2.60 60.13 -1.95
C VAL A 343 2.81 60.16 -0.44
#